data_58923b67401b5f436865653827f78ea2
#
_entry.id   58923b67401b5f436865653827f78ea2
#
_cell.length_a   1.000
_cell.length_b   1.000
_cell.length_c   1.000
_cell.angle_alpha   90.00
_cell.angle_beta   90.00
_cell.angle_gamma   90.00
#
_symmetry.space_group_name_H-M   'P 1'
#
loop_
_entity.id
_entity.type
_entity.pdbx_description
1 polymer ?
#
loop_
_entity_poly.entity_id
_entity_poly.type
_entity_poly.pdbx_seq_one_letter_code
_entity_poly.pdbx_strand_id
1 'polypeptide(L)'
;PDELRVHLHVYYDALVLDSTGARLNGGENPVEEAIEGYLNGLEDGGVMYASKLIDVIQQAEGVKDVTLDGTTWKGTLEDRRRIDAESGAFVYVREEGDIVYVID
;
A
#
# COMPACT_ATOMS: atom_id res chain seq x y z
N PRO A 1 -2.64 14.78 10.15
CA PRO A 1 -2.27 14.22 8.83
C PRO A 1 -3.48 13.76 8.04
N ASP A 2 -3.32 13.71 6.72
CA ASP A 2 -4.38 13.26 5.84
C ASP A 2 -4.47 11.74 5.89
N GLU A 3 -5.66 11.20 6.08
CA GLU A 3 -5.88 9.75 6.03
C GLU A 3 -5.87 9.29 4.57
N LEU A 4 -5.10 8.23 4.30
CA LEU A 4 -5.00 7.63 2.98
C LEU A 4 -5.24 6.13 3.08
N ARG A 5 -6.20 5.63 2.32
CA ARG A 5 -6.40 4.19 2.10
C ARG A 5 -5.95 3.86 0.69
N VAL A 6 -5.38 2.69 0.53
CA VAL A 6 -4.95 2.20 -0.79
C VAL A 6 -5.67 0.90 -1.12
N HIS A 7 -6.14 0.80 -2.35
CA HIS A 7 -6.91 -0.35 -2.84
C HIS A 7 -6.06 -1.12 -3.83
N LEU A 8 -5.71 -2.35 -3.46
CA LEU A 8 -4.73 -3.14 -4.19
C LEU A 8 -5.23 -4.56 -4.47
N HIS A 9 -4.75 -5.13 -5.56
CA HIS A 9 -4.67 -6.58 -5.72
C HIS A 9 -3.19 -6.94 -5.64
N VAL A 10 -2.85 -7.82 -4.72
CA VAL A 10 -1.48 -8.29 -4.51
C VAL A 10 -1.41 -9.76 -4.89
N TYR A 11 -0.59 -10.06 -5.89
CA TYR A 11 -0.36 -11.43 -6.34
C TYR A 11 0.87 -11.95 -5.62
N TYR A 12 0.71 -12.98 -4.80
CA TYR A 12 1.72 -13.37 -3.83
C TYR A 12 2.17 -14.83 -3.97
N ASP A 13 3.36 -15.09 -3.44
CA ASP A 13 3.92 -16.42 -3.34
C ASP A 13 3.42 -17.10 -2.04
N ALA A 14 2.60 -18.14 -2.20
CA ALA A 14 2.03 -18.87 -1.07
C ALA A 14 3.07 -19.64 -0.25
N LEU A 15 4.30 -19.74 -0.73
CA LEU A 15 5.42 -20.30 0.04
C LEU A 15 6.04 -19.31 1.00
N VAL A 16 5.71 -18.03 0.85
CA VAL A 16 6.29 -16.93 1.63
C VAL A 16 5.25 -16.25 2.51
N LEU A 17 4.05 -16.02 1.97
CA LEU A 17 2.97 -15.31 2.64
C LEU A 17 1.73 -16.17 2.76
N ASP A 18 0.88 -15.85 3.72
CA ASP A 18 -0.46 -16.43 3.83
C ASP A 18 -1.48 -15.54 3.10
N SER A 19 -2.75 -15.94 3.13
CA SER A 19 -3.82 -15.23 2.41
C SER A 19 -4.14 -13.84 2.97
N THR A 20 -3.60 -13.48 4.13
CA THR A 20 -3.72 -12.15 4.70
C THR A 20 -2.51 -11.27 4.40
N GLY A 21 -1.53 -11.83 3.70
CA GLY A 21 -0.29 -11.14 3.39
C GLY A 21 0.77 -11.20 4.49
N ALA A 22 0.51 -11.94 5.55
CA ALA A 22 1.48 -12.11 6.63
C ALA A 22 2.54 -13.14 6.25
N ARG A 23 3.78 -12.93 6.71
CA ARG A 23 4.85 -13.93 6.54
C ARG A 23 4.47 -15.21 7.28
N LEU A 24 4.70 -16.35 6.63
CA LEU A 24 4.38 -17.65 7.21
C LEU A 24 5.14 -17.94 8.50
N ASN A 25 6.34 -17.40 8.61
CA ASN A 25 7.24 -17.69 9.73
C ASN A 25 7.37 -16.56 10.76
N GLY A 26 6.76 -15.41 10.53
CA GLY A 26 6.96 -14.26 11.40
C GLY A 26 5.74 -13.43 11.72
N GLY A 27 4.63 -13.65 11.03
CA GLY A 27 3.37 -12.98 11.29
C GLY A 27 3.29 -11.51 10.88
N GLU A 28 4.37 -10.91 10.40
CA GLU A 28 4.38 -9.53 9.91
C GLU A 28 3.92 -9.47 8.46
N ASN A 29 3.48 -8.29 8.03
CA ASN A 29 2.92 -8.08 6.70
C ASN A 29 3.83 -7.17 5.86
N PRO A 30 4.62 -7.74 4.92
CA PRO A 30 5.59 -6.97 4.15
C PRO A 30 4.96 -5.86 3.29
N VAL A 31 3.77 -6.09 2.76
CA VAL A 31 3.08 -5.09 1.93
C VAL A 31 2.71 -3.86 2.76
N GLU A 32 2.12 -4.07 3.93
CA GLU A 32 1.74 -2.96 4.79
C GLU A 32 2.95 -2.23 5.36
N GLU A 33 4.02 -2.95 5.68
CA GLU A 33 5.28 -2.34 6.08
C GLU A 33 5.83 -1.45 4.96
N ALA A 34 5.76 -1.90 3.71
CA ALA A 34 6.23 -1.12 2.56
C ALA A 34 5.40 0.15 2.37
N ILE A 35 4.08 0.04 2.48
CA ILE A 35 3.19 1.20 2.34
C ILE A 35 3.47 2.23 3.44
N GLU A 36 3.52 1.78 4.70
CA GLU A 36 3.78 2.67 5.82
C GLU A 36 5.15 3.32 5.73
N GLY A 37 6.17 2.54 5.36
CA GLY A 37 7.53 3.06 5.17
C GLY A 37 7.60 4.12 4.10
N TYR A 38 6.92 3.90 2.98
CA TYR A 38 6.88 4.88 1.90
C TYR A 38 6.19 6.17 2.36
N LEU A 39 5.00 6.06 2.95
CA LEU A 39 4.22 7.23 3.36
C LEU A 39 4.90 8.00 4.49
N ASN A 40 5.50 7.30 5.44
CA ASN A 40 6.22 7.94 6.55
C ASN A 40 7.53 8.59 6.10
N GLY A 41 8.09 8.16 4.99
CA GLY A 41 9.33 8.69 4.43
C GLY A 41 9.15 9.85 3.46
N LEU A 42 7.92 10.27 3.19
CA LEU A 42 7.67 11.37 2.27
C LEU A 42 8.19 12.69 2.83
N GLU A 43 8.88 13.45 1.97
CA GLU A 43 9.45 14.74 2.31
C GLU A 43 8.65 15.87 1.65
N ASP A 44 8.98 17.10 2.01
CA ASP A 44 8.54 18.32 1.30
C ASP A 44 7.05 18.39 1.00
N GLY A 45 6.23 18.37 2.05
CA GLY A 45 4.81 18.62 1.89
C GLY A 45 3.97 17.38 1.59
N GLY A 46 4.56 16.19 1.69
CA GLY A 46 3.79 14.96 1.61
C GLY A 46 3.16 14.71 0.25
N VAL A 47 3.99 14.59 -0.79
CA VAL A 47 3.51 14.25 -2.13
C VAL A 47 3.63 12.74 -2.34
N MET A 48 2.50 12.08 -2.59
CA MET A 48 2.45 10.65 -2.89
C MET A 48 2.34 10.47 -4.40
N TYR A 49 3.22 9.64 -4.96
CA TYR A 49 3.15 9.22 -6.35
C TYR A 49 2.72 7.75 -6.43
N ALA A 50 1.68 7.48 -7.22
CA ALA A 50 1.16 6.12 -7.39
C ALA A 50 2.22 5.14 -7.91
N SER A 51 3.05 5.57 -8.86
CA SER A 51 4.11 4.74 -9.41
C SER A 51 5.16 4.35 -8.36
N LYS A 52 5.49 5.25 -7.45
CA LYS A 52 6.46 4.98 -6.38
C LYS A 52 5.88 4.07 -5.31
N LEU A 53 4.59 4.23 -5.01
CA LEU A 53 3.88 3.33 -4.11
C LEU A 53 3.88 1.91 -4.67
N ILE A 54 3.54 1.76 -5.96
CA ILE A 54 3.57 0.47 -6.63
C ILE A 54 4.98 -0.14 -6.58
N ASP A 55 6.02 0.66 -6.82
CA ASP A 55 7.40 0.19 -6.79
C ASP A 55 7.80 -0.40 -5.44
N VAL A 56 7.48 0.27 -4.34
CA VAL A 56 7.85 -0.23 -3.01
C VAL A 56 7.08 -1.50 -2.65
N ILE A 57 5.82 -1.61 -3.08
CA ILE A 57 5.02 -2.81 -2.85
C ILE A 57 5.56 -3.96 -3.70
N GLN A 58 5.93 -3.68 -4.95
CA GLN A 58 6.48 -4.70 -5.87
C GLN A 58 7.76 -5.32 -5.31
N GLN A 59 8.51 -4.58 -4.51
CA GLN A 59 9.75 -5.06 -3.89
C GLN A 59 9.54 -5.75 -2.55
N ALA A 60 8.34 -5.73 -2.01
CA ALA A 60 8.05 -6.37 -0.72
C ALA A 60 8.20 -7.89 -0.82
N GLU A 61 8.66 -8.50 0.28
CA GLU A 61 8.89 -9.95 0.34
C GLU A 61 7.61 -10.72 0.00
N GLY A 62 7.73 -11.68 -0.90
CA GLY A 62 6.61 -12.56 -1.28
C GLY A 62 5.65 -11.97 -2.30
N VAL A 63 5.85 -10.74 -2.73
CA VAL A 63 5.01 -10.11 -3.77
C VAL A 63 5.57 -10.47 -5.15
N LYS A 64 4.72 -11.03 -5.99
CA LYS A 64 5.06 -11.35 -7.38
C LYS A 64 4.56 -10.28 -8.34
N ASP A 65 3.43 -9.67 -8.03
CA ASP A 65 2.86 -8.59 -8.82
C ASP A 65 1.88 -7.80 -7.97
N VAL A 66 1.55 -6.59 -8.39
CA VAL A 66 0.59 -5.75 -7.70
C VAL A 66 -0.11 -4.85 -8.70
N THR A 67 -1.42 -4.66 -8.50
CA THR A 67 -2.17 -3.63 -9.23
C THR A 67 -2.76 -2.65 -8.22
N LEU A 68 -2.65 -1.37 -8.53
CA LEU A 68 -3.27 -0.31 -7.74
C LEU A 68 -4.63 -0.01 -8.37
N ASP A 69 -5.70 -0.30 -7.63
CA ASP A 69 -7.06 -0.11 -8.10
C ASP A 69 -7.59 1.30 -7.81
N GLY A 70 -6.94 1.99 -6.88
CA GLY A 70 -7.28 3.34 -6.49
C GLY A 70 -6.84 3.66 -5.08
N THR A 71 -7.12 4.89 -4.65
CA THR A 71 -6.85 5.34 -3.28
C THR A 71 -8.08 6.06 -2.77
N THR A 72 -8.28 6.04 -1.45
CA THR A 72 -9.29 6.88 -0.82
C THR A 72 -8.58 7.95 0.01
N TRP A 73 -8.83 9.21 -0.35
CA TRP A 73 -8.26 10.38 0.29
C TRP A 73 -9.39 11.37 0.57
N LYS A 74 -9.48 11.85 1.81
CA LYS A 74 -10.55 12.73 2.26
C LYS A 74 -11.95 12.15 2.00
N GLY A 75 -12.09 10.84 2.15
CA GLY A 75 -13.35 10.14 1.96
C GLY A 75 -13.76 9.94 0.50
N THR A 76 -12.95 10.39 -0.45
CA THR A 76 -13.25 10.28 -1.89
C THR A 76 -12.31 9.29 -2.55
N LEU A 77 -12.84 8.42 -3.39
CA LEU A 77 -12.03 7.50 -4.19
C LEU A 77 -11.33 8.28 -5.31
N GLU A 78 -10.00 8.21 -5.29
CA GLU A 78 -9.15 8.90 -6.25
C GLU A 78 -8.43 7.89 -7.13
N ASP A 79 -8.38 8.20 -8.42
CA ASP A 79 -7.57 7.45 -9.39
C ASP A 79 -6.60 8.43 -10.02
N ARG A 80 -5.59 8.79 -9.23
CA ARG A 80 -4.63 9.82 -9.61
C ARG A 80 -3.21 9.29 -9.63
N ARG A 81 -2.42 9.85 -10.51
CA ARG A 81 -0.99 9.61 -10.56
C ARG A 81 -0.28 10.16 -9.31
N ARG A 82 -0.84 11.22 -8.72
CA ARG A 82 -0.22 11.98 -7.64
C ARG A 82 -1.27 12.54 -6.70
N ILE A 83 -1.01 12.49 -5.40
CA ILE A 83 -1.83 13.13 -4.37
C ILE A 83 -0.93 13.95 -3.46
N ASP A 84 -1.28 15.23 -3.28
CA ASP A 84 -0.57 16.14 -2.39
C ASP A 84 -1.34 16.23 -1.07
N ALA A 85 -0.72 15.86 0.04
CA ALA A 85 -1.36 15.95 1.35
C ALA A 85 -1.59 17.42 1.70
N GLU A 86 -2.82 17.79 2.05
CA GLU A 86 -3.14 19.14 2.47
C GLU A 86 -2.48 19.50 3.79
N SER A 87 -2.37 18.53 4.69
CA SER A 87 -1.71 18.71 6.00
C SER A 87 -0.19 18.62 5.92
N GLY A 88 0.36 18.25 4.76
CA GLY A 88 1.79 18.02 4.58
C GLY A 88 2.26 16.61 4.91
N ALA A 89 1.36 15.74 5.37
CA ALA A 89 1.69 14.35 5.70
C ALA A 89 0.48 13.46 5.52
N PHE A 90 0.73 12.17 5.22
CA PHE A 90 -0.30 11.15 5.20
C PHE A 90 -0.18 10.22 6.41
N VAL A 91 -1.31 9.69 6.86
CA VAL A 91 -1.37 8.54 7.73
C VAL A 91 -2.05 7.40 6.96
N TYR A 92 -1.44 6.23 6.97
CA TYR A 92 -1.99 5.06 6.32
C TYR A 92 -3.12 4.48 7.18
N VAL A 93 -4.29 4.33 6.57
CA VAL A 93 -5.45 3.70 7.21
C VAL A 93 -5.85 2.51 6.35
N ARG A 94 -6.03 1.36 6.97
CA ARG A 94 -6.48 0.17 6.28
C ARG A 94 -7.86 -0.25 6.78
N GLU A 95 -8.76 -0.57 5.84
CA GLU A 95 -10.04 -1.17 6.15
C GLU A 95 -10.14 -2.53 5.44
N GLU A 96 -11.03 -3.38 5.96
CA GLU A 96 -11.24 -4.71 5.40
C GLU A 96 -11.62 -4.62 3.92
N GLY A 97 -10.99 -5.44 3.09
CA GLY A 97 -11.23 -5.47 1.66
C GLY A 97 -10.38 -4.50 0.85
N ASP A 98 -9.62 -3.62 1.49
CA ASP A 98 -8.76 -2.67 0.77
C ASP A 98 -7.66 -3.38 -0.02
N ILE A 99 -7.09 -4.42 0.56
CA ILE A 99 -6.04 -5.20 -0.10
C ILE A 99 -6.54 -6.62 -0.31
N VAL A 100 -6.59 -7.02 -1.56
CA VAL A 100 -7.01 -8.37 -1.96
C VAL A 100 -5.77 -9.16 -2.31
N TYR A 101 -5.53 -10.26 -1.58
CA TYR A 101 -4.39 -11.14 -1.83
C TYR A 101 -4.81 -12.31 -2.69
N VAL A 102 -4.10 -12.52 -3.80
CA VAL A 102 -4.38 -13.57 -4.78
C VAL A 102 -3.12 -14.40 -4.96
N ILE A 103 -3.25 -15.73 -4.85
CA ILE A 103 -2.12 -16.63 -5.11
C ILE A 103 -1.74 -16.52 -6.59
N ASP A 104 -0.47 -16.30 -6.83
CA ASP A 104 0.05 -16.23 -8.20
C ASP A 104 0.62 -17.59 -8.63
#